data_e80e11a6f35a158196f7b7ec970d3999
#
_entry.id   e80e11a6f35a158196f7b7ec970d3999
#
_cell.length_a   1.000
_cell.length_b   1.000
_cell.length_c   1.000
_cell.angle_alpha   90.00
_cell.angle_beta   90.00
_cell.angle_gamma   90.00
#
_symmetry.space_group_name_H-M   'P 1'
#
loop_
_entity.id
_entity.type
_entity.pdbx_description
1 polymer ?
#
loop_
_entity_poly.entity_id
_entity_poly.type
_entity_poly.pdbx_seq_one_letter_code
_entity_poly.pdbx_strand_id
1 'polypeptide(L)'
;FISLCEFDIPELKNFDQSKFELLRKIYLDFSNDDALIIKKIEKTTNHDVKAIEYFLKEKFEDLNLSKFVEFIHFGLTSQDINNSAIPLSLKEMFEQVYYNSIELILSSLEQISNEWKDIPMIARTHGQPASPTTLGKEIKVFITRINEQLKLLRDIPIAAKFGGASGNFNAHHVAYKNHNWLQFSKNLIENKLGLKHSYPTTQIEHYDHLAAIFDNLKRIN
;
A
#
# COMPACT_ATOMS: atom_id res chain seq x y z
N PHE A 1 -12.94 8.58 -7.38
CA PHE A 1 -14.05 8.98 -8.23
C PHE A 1 -15.12 7.89 -8.31
N ILE A 2 -14.82 6.66 -8.76
CA ILE A 2 -15.80 5.56 -8.88
C ILE A 2 -16.57 5.34 -7.58
N SER A 3 -15.90 5.33 -6.43
CA SER A 3 -16.56 5.19 -5.13
C SER A 3 -17.49 6.36 -4.79
N LEU A 4 -17.21 7.57 -5.27
CA LEU A 4 -18.12 8.70 -5.15
C LEU A 4 -19.39 8.51 -6.01
N CYS A 5 -19.25 7.93 -7.21
CA CYS A 5 -20.40 7.58 -8.05
C CYS A 5 -21.31 6.53 -7.39
N GLU A 6 -20.75 5.69 -6.52
CA GLU A 6 -21.48 4.67 -5.76
C GLU A 6 -22.05 5.20 -4.42
N PHE A 7 -21.77 6.47 -4.04
CA PHE A 7 -22.04 7.04 -2.73
C PHE A 7 -23.20 8.04 -2.68
N ASP A 8 -24.15 7.97 -3.60
CA ASP A 8 -25.34 8.82 -3.66
C ASP A 8 -25.04 10.35 -3.67
N ILE A 9 -23.96 10.76 -4.37
CA ILE A 9 -23.69 12.17 -4.64
C ILE A 9 -24.65 12.64 -5.74
N PRO A 10 -25.48 13.70 -5.50
CA PRO A 10 -26.52 14.08 -6.44
C PRO A 10 -26.06 14.32 -7.86
N GLU A 11 -24.91 14.99 -8.04
CA GLU A 11 -24.32 15.31 -9.33
C GLU A 11 -23.76 14.07 -10.06
N LEU A 12 -23.49 13.00 -9.33
CA LEU A 12 -22.95 11.74 -9.86
C LEU A 12 -24.02 10.64 -10.00
N LYS A 13 -25.23 10.87 -9.53
CA LYS A 13 -26.31 9.87 -9.49
C LYS A 13 -26.62 9.25 -10.86
N ASN A 14 -26.50 10.05 -11.92
CA ASN A 14 -26.76 9.62 -13.29
C ASN A 14 -25.47 9.35 -14.08
N PHE A 15 -24.35 9.08 -13.39
CA PHE A 15 -23.13 8.71 -14.05
C PHE A 15 -23.28 7.35 -14.72
N ASP A 16 -22.89 7.28 -15.99
CA ASP A 16 -22.93 6.03 -16.75
C ASP A 16 -21.88 5.03 -16.23
N GLN A 17 -22.32 4.06 -15.46
CA GLN A 17 -21.45 3.05 -14.84
C GLN A 17 -20.72 2.18 -15.87
N SER A 18 -21.19 2.09 -17.13
CA SER A 18 -20.46 1.39 -18.20
C SER A 18 -19.09 2.02 -18.49
N LYS A 19 -18.89 3.29 -18.08
CA LYS A 19 -17.62 4.01 -18.18
C LYS A 19 -16.58 3.60 -17.11
N PHE A 20 -16.98 2.89 -16.05
CA PHE A 20 -16.02 2.49 -14.99
C PHE A 20 -14.86 1.67 -15.52
N GLU A 21 -15.09 0.78 -16.46
CA GLU A 21 -14.01 0.00 -17.10
C GLU A 21 -13.03 0.89 -17.88
N LEU A 22 -13.53 1.91 -18.56
CA LEU A 22 -12.66 2.87 -19.25
C LEU A 22 -11.84 3.71 -18.29
N LEU A 23 -12.43 4.11 -17.15
CA LEU A 23 -11.70 4.81 -16.09
C LEU A 23 -10.61 3.93 -15.45
N ARG A 24 -10.87 2.64 -15.26
CA ARG A 24 -9.88 1.69 -14.76
C ARG A 24 -8.72 1.48 -15.73
N LYS A 25 -8.99 1.48 -17.04
CA LYS A 25 -7.95 1.38 -18.07
C LYS A 25 -6.93 2.51 -18.01
N ILE A 26 -7.27 3.69 -17.49
CA ILE A 26 -6.31 4.80 -17.34
C ILE A 26 -5.08 4.36 -16.51
N TYR A 27 -5.28 3.53 -15.47
CA TYR A 27 -4.15 3.03 -14.69
C TYR A 27 -3.69 1.62 -15.10
N LEU A 28 -4.57 0.78 -15.64
CA LEU A 28 -4.20 -0.57 -16.08
C LEU A 28 -3.31 -0.54 -17.33
N ASP A 29 -3.59 0.39 -18.24
CA ASP A 29 -2.83 0.59 -19.48
C ASP A 29 -1.78 1.69 -19.34
N PHE A 30 -1.44 2.11 -18.10
CA PHE A 30 -0.49 3.20 -17.83
C PHE A 30 0.89 2.89 -18.40
N SER A 31 1.44 3.82 -19.15
CA SER A 31 2.69 3.67 -19.90
C SER A 31 3.79 4.62 -19.43
N ASN A 32 5.02 4.37 -19.92
CA ASN A 32 6.12 5.32 -19.73
C ASN A 32 5.84 6.68 -20.35
N ASP A 33 5.09 6.74 -21.47
CA ASP A 33 4.73 8.01 -22.11
C ASP A 33 3.75 8.80 -21.23
N ASP A 34 2.77 8.14 -20.59
CA ASP A 34 1.90 8.77 -19.60
C ASP A 34 2.71 9.33 -18.41
N ALA A 35 3.71 8.59 -17.93
CA ALA A 35 4.60 9.07 -16.89
C ALA A 35 5.38 10.33 -17.32
N LEU A 36 5.86 10.37 -18.56
CA LEU A 36 6.55 11.55 -19.11
C LEU A 36 5.62 12.76 -19.24
N ILE A 37 4.35 12.54 -19.63
CA ILE A 37 3.33 13.60 -19.65
C ILE A 37 3.13 14.16 -18.23
N ILE A 38 2.92 13.31 -17.23
CA ILE A 38 2.78 13.74 -15.82
C ILE A 38 4.02 14.52 -15.38
N LYS A 39 5.24 14.04 -15.66
CA LYS A 39 6.48 14.74 -15.29
C LYS A 39 6.63 16.10 -16.00
N LYS A 40 6.09 16.25 -17.21
CA LYS A 40 6.03 17.53 -17.91
C LYS A 40 5.08 18.50 -17.23
N ILE A 41 3.89 18.04 -16.82
CA ILE A 41 2.91 18.85 -16.07
C ILE A 41 3.50 19.26 -14.72
N GLU A 42 4.17 18.33 -14.03
CA GLU A 42 4.80 18.58 -12.73
C GLU A 42 5.85 19.71 -12.77
N LYS A 43 6.59 19.85 -13.87
CA LYS A 43 7.55 20.98 -14.05
C LYS A 43 6.87 22.35 -14.00
N THR A 44 5.59 22.43 -14.37
CA THR A 44 4.82 23.68 -14.35
C THR A 44 4.09 23.86 -13.03
N THR A 45 3.47 22.79 -12.51
CA THR A 45 2.68 22.82 -11.27
C THR A 45 3.56 22.84 -10.02
N ASN A 46 4.80 22.37 -10.14
CA ASN A 46 5.73 22.15 -9.04
C ASN A 46 5.13 21.31 -7.89
N HIS A 47 4.25 20.36 -8.26
CA HIS A 47 3.52 19.54 -7.32
C HIS A 47 3.13 18.19 -7.96
N ASP A 48 3.54 17.08 -7.36
CA ASP A 48 3.37 15.71 -7.82
C ASP A 48 1.90 15.29 -8.00
N VAL A 49 1.13 15.31 -6.92
CA VAL A 49 -0.29 14.89 -6.93
C VAL A 49 -1.14 15.82 -7.81
N LYS A 50 -0.83 17.12 -7.85
CA LYS A 50 -1.52 18.05 -8.74
C LYS A 50 -1.26 17.74 -10.21
N ALA A 51 -0.05 17.29 -10.55
CA ALA A 51 0.27 16.88 -11.92
C ALA A 51 -0.55 15.65 -12.34
N ILE A 52 -0.74 14.67 -11.44
CA ILE A 52 -1.60 13.51 -11.67
C ILE A 52 -3.07 13.95 -11.83
N GLU A 53 -3.54 14.89 -11.02
CA GLU A 53 -4.90 15.43 -11.15
C GLU A 53 -5.14 16.02 -12.53
N TYR A 54 -4.23 16.85 -13.05
CA TYR A 54 -4.36 17.43 -14.39
C TYR A 54 -4.30 16.37 -15.48
N PHE A 55 -3.41 15.41 -15.38
CA PHE A 55 -3.37 14.27 -16.30
C PHE A 55 -4.70 13.51 -16.32
N LEU A 56 -5.29 13.24 -15.16
CA LEU A 56 -6.59 12.58 -15.09
C LEU A 56 -7.71 13.45 -15.65
N LYS A 57 -7.67 14.77 -15.48
CA LYS A 57 -8.64 15.69 -16.09
C LYS A 57 -8.59 15.62 -17.61
N GLU A 58 -7.39 15.62 -18.23
CA GLU A 58 -7.23 15.42 -19.68
C GLU A 58 -7.82 14.07 -20.12
N LYS A 59 -7.53 12.96 -19.42
CA LYS A 59 -8.12 11.64 -19.73
C LYS A 59 -9.65 11.63 -19.61
N PHE A 60 -10.22 12.38 -18.66
CA PHE A 60 -11.67 12.52 -18.54
C PHE A 60 -12.27 13.31 -19.72
N GLU A 61 -11.59 14.33 -20.20
CA GLU A 61 -11.99 15.08 -21.40
C GLU A 61 -12.01 14.19 -22.65
N ASP A 62 -10.97 13.38 -22.85
CA ASP A 62 -10.86 12.40 -23.93
C ASP A 62 -12.01 11.37 -23.91
N LEU A 63 -12.52 11.05 -22.72
CA LEU A 63 -13.67 10.15 -22.54
C LEU A 63 -15.04 10.86 -22.59
N ASN A 64 -15.07 12.16 -22.91
CA ASN A 64 -16.26 13.01 -22.87
C ASN A 64 -16.92 13.08 -21.49
N LEU A 65 -16.09 13.15 -20.42
CA LEU A 65 -16.51 13.23 -19.04
C LEU A 65 -16.18 14.58 -18.39
N SER A 66 -15.96 15.64 -19.17
CA SER A 66 -15.51 16.98 -18.72
C SER A 66 -16.38 17.56 -17.60
N LYS A 67 -17.69 17.29 -17.59
CA LYS A 67 -18.59 17.76 -16.52
C LYS A 67 -18.31 17.18 -15.14
N PHE A 68 -17.47 16.13 -15.04
CA PHE A 68 -17.16 15.44 -13.79
C PHE A 68 -15.73 15.67 -13.30
N VAL A 69 -14.92 16.46 -13.99
CA VAL A 69 -13.48 16.63 -13.70
C VAL A 69 -13.22 17.16 -12.29
N GLU A 70 -14.11 17.97 -11.71
CA GLU A 70 -13.94 18.52 -10.38
C GLU A 70 -14.13 17.46 -9.27
N PHE A 71 -14.74 16.31 -9.57
CA PHE A 71 -14.87 15.19 -8.63
C PHE A 71 -13.62 14.30 -8.57
N ILE A 72 -12.62 14.50 -9.46
CA ILE A 72 -11.35 13.76 -9.42
C ILE A 72 -10.60 14.02 -8.12
N HIS A 73 -10.61 15.27 -7.66
CA HIS A 73 -9.91 15.70 -6.43
C HIS A 73 -10.88 16.30 -5.38
N PHE A 74 -12.14 15.84 -5.37
CA PHE A 74 -13.16 16.37 -4.49
C PHE A 74 -12.82 16.14 -3.01
N GLY A 75 -12.63 17.24 -2.27
CA GLY A 75 -12.36 17.23 -0.83
C GLY A 75 -11.03 16.61 -0.40
N LEU A 76 -10.20 16.16 -1.35
CA LEU A 76 -8.93 15.51 -1.08
C LEU A 76 -7.82 16.50 -0.69
N THR A 77 -6.87 16.01 0.08
CA THR A 77 -5.52 16.56 0.17
C THR A 77 -4.54 15.62 -0.53
N SER A 78 -3.37 16.10 -0.93
CA SER A 78 -2.34 15.27 -1.56
C SER A 78 -1.99 14.04 -0.73
N GLN A 79 -2.02 14.18 0.60
CA GLN A 79 -1.73 13.08 1.51
C GLN A 79 -2.82 12.01 1.57
N ASP A 80 -4.06 12.28 1.17
CA ASP A 80 -5.05 11.22 0.97
C ASP A 80 -4.63 10.28 -0.17
N ILE A 81 -3.97 10.83 -1.19
CA ILE A 81 -3.45 10.05 -2.31
C ILE A 81 -2.17 9.31 -1.91
N ASN A 82 -1.15 10.02 -1.40
CA ASN A 82 0.13 9.40 -1.03
C ASN A 82 -0.02 8.38 0.09
N ASN A 83 -0.83 8.68 1.12
CA ASN A 83 -1.10 7.77 2.24
C ASN A 83 -2.09 6.64 1.91
N SER A 84 -2.50 6.51 0.66
CA SER A 84 -3.24 5.35 0.14
C SER A 84 -2.42 4.60 -0.91
N ALA A 85 -1.77 5.31 -1.84
CA ALA A 85 -0.99 4.71 -2.92
C ALA A 85 0.27 3.99 -2.41
N ILE A 86 1.05 4.61 -1.50
CA ILE A 86 2.26 4.00 -0.95
C ILE A 86 1.94 2.72 -0.15
N PRO A 87 0.98 2.71 0.79
CA PRO A 87 0.58 1.48 1.46
C PRO A 87 0.07 0.39 0.51
N LEU A 88 -0.69 0.76 -0.52
CA LEU A 88 -1.16 -0.19 -1.52
C LEU A 88 0.01 -0.83 -2.28
N SER A 89 0.97 -0.02 -2.74
CA SER A 89 2.19 -0.52 -3.41
C SER A 89 3.00 -1.45 -2.50
N LEU A 90 3.12 -1.13 -1.20
CA LEU A 90 3.81 -2.00 -0.25
C LEU A 90 3.07 -3.32 -0.06
N LYS A 91 1.75 -3.30 0.06
CA LYS A 91 0.94 -4.52 0.13
C LYS A 91 1.19 -5.42 -1.07
N GLU A 92 1.07 -4.87 -2.27
CA GLU A 92 1.30 -5.61 -3.52
C GLU A 92 2.73 -6.15 -3.62
N MET A 93 3.72 -5.37 -3.23
CA MET A 93 5.12 -5.79 -3.20
C MET A 93 5.32 -6.97 -2.24
N PHE A 94 4.73 -6.93 -1.02
CA PHE A 94 4.82 -8.03 -0.08
C PHE A 94 4.16 -9.30 -0.62
N GLU A 95 2.93 -9.18 -1.15
CA GLU A 95 2.15 -10.33 -1.63
C GLU A 95 2.74 -10.96 -2.91
N GLN A 96 3.21 -10.14 -3.85
CA GLN A 96 3.63 -10.61 -5.17
C GLN A 96 5.11 -10.93 -5.26
N VAL A 97 5.96 -10.27 -4.47
CA VAL A 97 7.42 -10.37 -4.62
C VAL A 97 8.08 -10.85 -3.32
N TYR A 98 7.93 -10.11 -2.23
CA TYR A 98 8.75 -10.32 -1.03
C TYR A 98 8.53 -11.68 -0.39
N TYR A 99 7.28 -12.05 -0.10
CA TYR A 99 6.99 -13.34 0.55
C TYR A 99 7.42 -14.52 -0.32
N ASN A 100 7.19 -14.47 -1.62
CA ASN A 100 7.63 -15.53 -2.53
C ASN A 100 9.16 -15.67 -2.54
N SER A 101 9.89 -14.54 -2.54
CA SER A 101 11.35 -14.54 -2.55
C SER A 101 11.94 -15.09 -1.24
N ILE A 102 11.39 -14.71 -0.08
CA ILE A 102 11.89 -15.20 1.20
C ILE A 102 11.55 -16.68 1.42
N GLU A 103 10.43 -17.17 0.90
CA GLU A 103 10.07 -18.58 0.93
C GLU A 103 11.02 -19.46 0.11
N LEU A 104 11.55 -18.96 -1.01
CA LEU A 104 12.60 -19.64 -1.77
C LEU A 104 13.90 -19.77 -0.94
N ILE A 105 14.28 -18.72 -0.22
CA ILE A 105 15.46 -18.75 0.68
C ILE A 105 15.22 -19.77 1.79
N LEU A 106 14.07 -19.74 2.45
CA LEU A 106 13.74 -20.68 3.52
C LEU A 106 13.73 -22.12 3.05
N SER A 107 13.18 -22.39 1.86
CA SER A 107 13.16 -23.72 1.25
C SER A 107 14.58 -24.22 0.98
N SER A 108 15.47 -23.36 0.48
CA SER A 108 16.87 -23.73 0.25
C SER A 108 17.61 -24.00 1.57
N LEU A 109 17.38 -23.19 2.60
CA LEU A 109 17.97 -23.42 3.93
C LEU A 109 17.44 -24.71 4.56
N GLU A 110 16.15 -25.02 4.39
CA GLU A 110 15.54 -26.26 4.89
C GLU A 110 16.15 -27.50 4.21
N GLN A 111 16.34 -27.44 2.89
CA GLN A 111 17.02 -28.51 2.16
C GLN A 111 18.44 -28.74 2.73
N ILE A 112 19.25 -27.69 2.87
CA ILE A 112 20.62 -27.77 3.41
C ILE A 112 20.60 -28.30 4.86
N SER A 113 19.67 -27.80 5.69
CA SER A 113 19.52 -28.25 7.07
C SER A 113 19.24 -29.75 7.16
N ASN A 114 18.37 -30.26 6.28
CA ASN A 114 18.04 -31.70 6.23
C ASN A 114 19.18 -32.56 5.68
N GLU A 115 19.89 -32.08 4.64
CA GLU A 115 21.08 -32.75 4.09
C GLU A 115 22.20 -32.89 5.12
N TRP A 116 22.42 -31.86 5.94
CA TRP A 116 23.50 -31.80 6.92
C TRP A 116 23.08 -32.17 8.35
N LYS A 117 21.88 -32.72 8.55
CA LYS A 117 21.34 -33.01 9.87
C LYS A 117 22.19 -33.95 10.72
N ASP A 118 22.89 -34.88 10.07
CA ASP A 118 23.71 -35.92 10.71
C ASP A 118 25.22 -35.60 10.70
N ILE A 119 25.63 -34.41 10.19
CA ILE A 119 27.03 -34.00 10.20
C ILE A 119 27.36 -33.45 11.58
N PRO A 120 28.24 -34.15 12.36
CA PRO A 120 28.60 -33.69 13.71
C PRO A 120 29.55 -32.50 13.63
N MET A 121 29.37 -31.56 14.54
CA MET A 121 30.29 -30.44 14.74
C MET A 121 30.43 -30.10 16.21
N ILE A 122 31.54 -29.43 16.58
CA ILE A 122 31.72 -28.93 17.91
C ILE A 122 31.08 -27.54 18.03
N ALA A 123 30.13 -27.37 18.95
CA ALA A 123 29.64 -26.04 19.31
C ALA A 123 30.72 -25.26 20.05
N ARG A 124 30.62 -23.95 20.08
CA ARG A 124 31.53 -23.06 20.79
C ARG A 124 30.76 -22.15 21.75
N THR A 125 31.30 -21.97 22.95
CA THR A 125 30.79 -20.95 23.89
C THR A 125 31.99 -20.13 24.35
N HIS A 126 31.84 -18.81 24.41
CA HIS A 126 32.94 -17.90 24.75
C HIS A 126 34.20 -18.12 23.89
N GLY A 127 34.05 -18.53 22.62
CA GLY A 127 35.16 -18.83 21.70
C GLY A 127 35.88 -20.16 21.99
N GLN A 128 35.47 -20.94 22.98
CA GLN A 128 36.05 -22.23 23.36
C GLN A 128 35.21 -23.41 22.88
N PRO A 129 35.83 -24.59 22.57
CA PRO A 129 35.09 -25.80 22.30
C PRO A 129 34.11 -26.14 23.44
N ALA A 130 32.88 -26.50 23.06
CA ALA A 130 31.81 -26.87 24.01
C ALA A 130 31.22 -28.23 23.62
N SER A 131 29.93 -28.43 23.82
CA SER A 131 29.25 -29.68 23.55
C SER A 131 29.11 -29.94 22.04
N PRO A 132 29.06 -31.22 21.60
CA PRO A 132 28.73 -31.55 20.21
C PRO A 132 27.34 -31.09 19.79
N THR A 133 27.21 -30.72 18.52
CA THR A 133 25.96 -30.38 17.84
C THR A 133 25.98 -30.95 16.43
N THR A 134 25.01 -30.63 15.59
CA THR A 134 25.05 -30.96 14.17
C THR A 134 24.92 -29.73 13.30
N LEU A 135 25.55 -29.75 12.13
CA LEU A 135 25.57 -28.60 11.21
C LEU A 135 24.17 -28.24 10.72
N GLY A 136 23.34 -29.26 10.43
CA GLY A 136 21.95 -29.01 10.01
C GLY A 136 21.12 -28.32 11.11
N LYS A 137 21.32 -28.66 12.40
CA LYS A 137 20.65 -27.96 13.49
C LYS A 137 21.07 -26.49 13.58
N GLU A 138 22.34 -26.18 13.35
CA GLU A 138 22.82 -24.78 13.35
C GLU A 138 22.17 -23.96 12.23
N ILE A 139 21.97 -24.55 11.04
CA ILE A 139 21.21 -23.91 9.94
C ILE A 139 19.74 -23.72 10.33
N LYS A 140 19.13 -24.73 10.99
CA LYS A 140 17.73 -24.68 11.42
C LYS A 140 17.40 -23.50 12.33
N VAL A 141 18.35 -23.04 13.13
CA VAL A 141 18.20 -21.85 13.98
C VAL A 141 17.88 -20.61 13.16
N PHE A 142 18.52 -20.41 12.00
CA PHE A 142 18.24 -19.25 11.13
C PHE A 142 16.85 -19.35 10.53
N ILE A 143 16.41 -20.53 10.08
CA ILE A 143 15.06 -20.78 9.56
C ILE A 143 14.02 -20.39 10.60
N THR A 144 14.17 -20.86 11.83
CA THR A 144 13.26 -20.55 12.94
C THR A 144 13.19 -19.05 13.19
N ARG A 145 14.35 -18.38 13.29
CA ARG A 145 14.43 -16.94 13.53
C ARG A 145 13.76 -16.11 12.43
N ILE A 146 14.00 -16.46 11.15
CA ILE A 146 13.36 -15.78 10.02
C ILE A 146 11.83 -15.97 10.06
N ASN A 147 11.36 -17.21 10.29
CA ASN A 147 9.92 -17.50 10.37
C ASN A 147 9.22 -16.73 11.49
N GLU A 148 9.85 -16.58 12.65
CA GLU A 148 9.31 -15.78 13.76
C GLU A 148 9.18 -14.30 13.36
N GLN A 149 10.18 -13.72 12.67
CA GLN A 149 10.11 -12.34 12.22
C GLN A 149 9.09 -12.17 11.07
N LEU A 150 8.97 -13.13 10.17
CA LEU A 150 7.95 -13.10 9.12
C LEU A 150 6.54 -13.13 9.69
N LYS A 151 6.31 -13.90 10.76
CA LYS A 151 5.03 -13.89 11.47
C LYS A 151 4.73 -12.51 12.02
N LEU A 152 5.68 -11.87 12.71
CA LEU A 152 5.54 -10.50 13.21
C LEU A 152 5.27 -9.51 12.08
N LEU A 153 5.97 -9.63 10.93
CA LEU A 153 5.77 -8.75 9.78
C LEU A 153 4.34 -8.87 9.22
N ARG A 154 3.81 -10.08 9.10
CA ARG A 154 2.45 -10.33 8.61
C ARG A 154 1.36 -9.79 9.55
N ASP A 155 1.63 -9.70 10.84
CA ASP A 155 0.71 -9.19 11.84
C ASP A 155 0.66 -7.65 11.87
N ILE A 156 1.64 -6.95 11.26
CA ILE A 156 1.63 -5.48 11.20
C ILE A 156 0.62 -5.01 10.14
N PRO A 157 -0.40 -4.23 10.51
CA PRO A 157 -1.35 -3.72 9.54
C PRO A 157 -0.69 -2.78 8.52
N ILE A 158 -1.08 -2.88 7.26
CA ILE A 158 -0.74 -1.89 6.25
C ILE A 158 -1.86 -0.87 6.23
N ALA A 159 -1.59 0.32 6.78
CA ALA A 159 -2.60 1.33 7.05
C ALA A 159 -2.62 2.45 6.02
N ALA A 160 -3.79 3.01 5.79
CA ALA A 160 -4.03 4.12 4.88
C ALA A 160 -5.02 5.13 5.48
N LYS A 161 -4.99 6.34 4.95
CA LYS A 161 -5.80 7.47 5.43
C LYS A 161 -6.55 8.12 4.28
N PHE A 162 -7.81 8.45 4.55
CA PHE A 162 -8.65 9.32 3.73
C PHE A 162 -9.49 10.20 4.65
N GLY A 163 -9.30 11.53 4.60
CA GLY A 163 -9.99 12.43 5.54
C GLY A 163 -9.87 13.91 5.21
N GLY A 164 -9.28 14.27 4.07
CA GLY A 164 -9.04 15.65 3.66
C GLY A 164 -7.91 16.34 4.42
N ALA A 165 -7.82 17.64 4.29
CA ALA A 165 -6.69 18.47 4.70
C ALA A 165 -6.33 18.42 6.20
N SER A 166 -7.25 18.04 7.07
CA SER A 166 -7.04 17.94 8.53
C SER A 166 -7.47 16.61 9.12
N GLY A 167 -7.90 15.65 8.28
CA GLY A 167 -8.44 14.37 8.73
C GLY A 167 -9.89 14.42 9.23
N ASN A 168 -10.57 15.55 9.09
CA ASN A 168 -11.92 15.76 9.64
C ASN A 168 -13.01 15.87 8.57
N PHE A 169 -12.72 15.59 7.31
CA PHE A 169 -13.69 15.69 6.19
C PHE A 169 -14.34 17.07 6.04
N ASN A 170 -13.66 18.16 6.42
CA ASN A 170 -14.26 19.50 6.46
C ASN A 170 -14.87 19.90 5.12
N ALA A 171 -14.12 19.82 4.01
CA ALA A 171 -14.63 20.16 2.69
C ALA A 171 -15.81 19.27 2.26
N HIS A 172 -15.73 17.99 2.59
CA HIS A 172 -16.80 17.02 2.31
C HIS A 172 -18.08 17.39 3.05
N HIS A 173 -18.01 17.71 4.36
CA HIS A 173 -19.16 18.10 5.15
C HIS A 173 -19.74 19.46 4.75
N VAL A 174 -18.90 20.40 4.29
CA VAL A 174 -19.38 21.68 3.76
C VAL A 174 -20.20 21.48 2.50
N ALA A 175 -19.74 20.60 1.60
CA ALA A 175 -20.45 20.32 0.34
C ALA A 175 -21.70 19.43 0.55
N TYR A 176 -21.55 18.35 1.32
CA TYR A 176 -22.61 17.34 1.51
C TYR A 176 -22.70 16.93 2.99
N LYS A 177 -23.28 17.80 3.81
CA LYS A 177 -23.35 17.68 5.28
C LYS A 177 -24.06 16.43 5.80
N ASN A 178 -24.98 15.87 5.04
CA ASN A 178 -25.84 14.75 5.46
C ASN A 178 -25.24 13.38 5.14
N HIS A 179 -24.05 13.33 4.51
CA HIS A 179 -23.38 12.08 4.15
C HIS A 179 -22.44 11.59 5.28
N ASN A 180 -22.38 10.29 5.48
CA ASN A 180 -21.46 9.69 6.44
C ASN A 180 -20.07 9.48 5.81
N TRP A 181 -19.26 10.55 5.79
CA TRP A 181 -17.93 10.54 5.19
C TRP A 181 -16.95 9.62 5.88
N LEU A 182 -17.09 9.42 7.19
CA LEU A 182 -16.28 8.45 7.92
C LEU A 182 -16.54 7.01 7.43
N GLN A 183 -17.81 6.65 7.25
CA GLN A 183 -18.16 5.33 6.71
C GLN A 183 -17.73 5.17 5.25
N PHE A 184 -17.82 6.23 4.44
CA PHE A 184 -17.29 6.26 3.07
C PHE A 184 -15.80 5.99 3.06
N SER A 185 -15.01 6.71 3.87
CA SER A 185 -13.57 6.53 4.00
C SER A 185 -13.21 5.11 4.42
N LYS A 186 -13.88 4.59 5.44
CA LYS A 186 -13.66 3.22 5.91
C LYS A 186 -13.95 2.20 4.81
N ASN A 187 -15.05 2.34 4.10
CA ASN A 187 -15.40 1.44 2.99
C ASN A 187 -14.38 1.51 1.85
N LEU A 188 -13.94 2.71 1.48
CA LEU A 188 -12.91 2.90 0.45
C LEU A 188 -11.60 2.20 0.84
N ILE A 189 -11.11 2.45 2.04
CA ILE A 189 -9.81 1.93 2.49
C ILE A 189 -9.87 0.42 2.76
N GLU A 190 -10.87 -0.06 3.51
CA GLU A 190 -10.92 -1.47 3.92
C GLU A 190 -11.47 -2.39 2.83
N ASN A 191 -12.59 -2.01 2.20
CA ASN A 191 -13.26 -2.92 1.27
C ASN A 191 -12.81 -2.76 -0.19
N LYS A 192 -12.43 -1.54 -0.62
CA LYS A 192 -11.99 -1.32 -2.01
C LYS A 192 -10.49 -1.47 -2.19
N LEU A 193 -9.67 -1.00 -1.21
CA LEU A 193 -8.21 -1.09 -1.28
C LEU A 193 -7.64 -2.26 -0.46
N GLY A 194 -8.41 -2.84 0.46
CA GLY A 194 -7.97 -3.94 1.32
C GLY A 194 -6.84 -3.55 2.28
N LEU A 195 -6.86 -2.29 2.75
CA LEU A 195 -5.90 -1.71 3.67
C LEU A 195 -6.55 -1.47 5.04
N LYS A 196 -5.78 -1.23 6.08
CA LYS A 196 -6.31 -0.83 7.38
C LYS A 196 -6.66 0.65 7.38
N HIS A 197 -7.89 0.99 7.73
CA HIS A 197 -8.30 2.38 7.89
C HIS A 197 -7.69 3.01 9.14
N SER A 198 -6.85 4.04 8.97
CA SER A 198 -6.35 4.89 10.05
C SER A 198 -7.34 6.01 10.35
N TYR A 199 -7.84 6.02 11.59
CA TYR A 199 -8.73 7.06 12.10
C TYR A 199 -8.73 7.07 13.65
N PRO A 200 -8.72 8.25 14.31
CA PRO A 200 -8.60 9.59 13.72
C PRO A 200 -7.17 9.88 13.22
N THR A 201 -7.06 10.78 12.26
CA THR A 201 -5.76 11.24 11.73
C THR A 201 -5.74 12.77 11.66
N THR A 202 -4.56 13.34 11.34
CA THR A 202 -4.42 14.74 10.93
C THR A 202 -4.47 14.83 9.39
N GLN A 203 -3.67 15.67 8.78
CA GLN A 203 -3.50 15.71 7.33
C GLN A 203 -2.86 14.43 6.79
N ILE A 204 -1.99 13.79 7.60
CA ILE A 204 -1.20 12.61 7.24
C ILE A 204 -1.67 11.38 8.02
N GLU A 205 -1.29 10.20 7.54
CA GLU A 205 -1.32 8.95 8.30
C GLU A 205 -0.23 8.97 9.36
N HIS A 206 -0.39 8.21 10.45
CA HIS A 206 0.54 8.23 11.61
C HIS A 206 1.93 7.72 11.30
N TYR A 207 2.07 6.85 10.29
CA TYR A 207 3.31 6.15 9.90
C TYR A 207 3.87 5.16 10.94
N ASP A 208 3.21 4.94 12.07
CA ASP A 208 3.67 4.01 13.11
C ASP A 208 3.76 2.58 12.58
N HIS A 209 2.74 2.14 11.84
CA HIS A 209 2.75 0.83 11.19
C HIS A 209 3.82 0.71 10.11
N LEU A 210 4.02 1.76 9.31
CA LEU A 210 5.07 1.81 8.30
C LEU A 210 6.46 1.72 8.93
N ALA A 211 6.70 2.44 10.02
CA ALA A 211 7.94 2.36 10.79
C ALA A 211 8.15 0.94 11.35
N ALA A 212 7.10 0.32 11.92
CA ALA A 212 7.16 -1.04 12.44
C ALA A 212 7.47 -2.08 11.34
N ILE A 213 6.93 -1.90 10.13
CA ILE A 213 7.26 -2.73 8.95
C ILE A 213 8.75 -2.64 8.65
N PHE A 214 9.31 -1.44 8.52
CA PHE A 214 10.73 -1.27 8.21
C PHE A 214 11.65 -1.76 9.34
N ASP A 215 11.27 -1.59 10.60
CA ASP A 215 12.02 -2.13 11.74
C ASP A 215 11.99 -3.66 11.76
N ASN A 216 10.90 -4.28 11.34
CA ASN A 216 10.83 -5.73 11.23
C ASN A 216 11.66 -6.25 10.04
N LEU A 217 11.61 -5.58 8.89
CA LEU A 217 12.47 -5.93 7.74
C LEU A 217 13.96 -5.89 8.08
N LYS A 218 14.41 -4.90 8.87
CA LYS A 218 15.79 -4.85 9.39
C LYS A 218 16.17 -6.06 10.26
N ARG A 219 15.20 -6.65 10.98
CA ARG A 219 15.46 -7.86 11.80
C ARG A 219 15.53 -9.13 10.97
N ILE A 220 14.87 -9.16 9.81
CA ILE A 220 14.94 -10.29 8.88
C ILE A 220 16.28 -10.30 8.16
N ASN A 221 16.78 -9.13 7.75
CA ASN A 221 18.09 -8.96 7.11
C ASN A 221 19.24 -9.07 8.10
#